data_8c6805692fe1e5757e16cddb08d97312
#
_entry.id   8c6805692fe1e5757e16cddb08d97312
#
_cell.length_a   1.000
_cell.length_b   1.000
_cell.length_c   1.000
_cell.angle_alpha   90.00
_cell.angle_beta   90.00
_cell.angle_gamma   90.00
#
_symmetry.space_group_name_H-M   'P 1'
#
loop_
_entity.id
_entity.type
_entity.pdbx_description
1 polymer ?
#
loop_
_entity_poly.entity_id
_entity_poly.type
_entity_poly.pdbx_seq_one_letter_code
_entity_poly.pdbx_strand_id
1 'polypeptide(L)'
;MRKNKNKRNGTKAAGKFEAWKEIESRKDVDKMRFTVRNDYAFKKLFGRQENIIILREFLSVVLELGKEELKDIVIENPAVGNYYVDEKQGILDIKLTLPNGQKVNIEMQNLWEPHYEKRTYFYWASRYLEKFEPGKAYKYLARCVSIHILGEEFPLTEELHSIYRVLNVKTFQPFSDDLEFHFLDLTKVKQEDDSELEQWLKFIQTNDKAVREELGRRNAVMQYANEVMNQFYADKQERLNYEAAVRYESDRATLWEAGVDKGILIGEKRGLRRGEQQGRRSEKIETARNMKARNFDAETIREITGLTAEQIAEL
;
A
#
# COMPACT_ATOMS: atom_id res chain seq x y z
N MET A 1 6.82 -2.86 -58.03
CA MET A 1 6.91 -3.94 -57.03
C MET A 1 6.75 -3.37 -55.62
N ARG A 2 5.53 -3.25 -55.15
CA ARG A 2 5.16 -2.93 -53.76
C ARG A 2 3.87 -3.68 -53.44
N LYS A 3 3.98 -4.92 -52.98
CA LYS A 3 2.90 -5.69 -52.30
C LYS A 3 3.59 -6.75 -51.45
N ASN A 4 3.36 -6.70 -50.15
CA ASN A 4 3.49 -7.72 -49.10
C ASN A 4 4.21 -7.23 -47.85
N LYS A 5 3.54 -6.31 -47.10
CA LYS A 5 3.91 -6.09 -45.69
C LYS A 5 2.69 -6.14 -44.72
N ASN A 6 1.47 -6.37 -45.20
CA ASN A 6 0.28 -6.33 -44.33
C ASN A 6 -0.30 -7.70 -43.91
N LYS A 7 0.35 -8.84 -44.24
CA LYS A 7 -0.14 -10.17 -43.82
C LYS A 7 0.45 -10.71 -42.48
N ARG A 8 1.49 -10.07 -41.92
CA ARG A 8 2.13 -10.58 -40.70
C ARG A 8 1.55 -10.08 -39.39
N ASN A 9 0.72 -9.03 -39.38
CA ASN A 9 0.12 -8.50 -38.14
C ASN A 9 -1.25 -9.12 -37.81
N GLY A 10 -1.95 -9.70 -38.79
CA GLY A 10 -3.24 -10.35 -38.54
C GLY A 10 -3.15 -11.71 -37.86
N THR A 11 -2.09 -12.47 -38.10
CA THR A 11 -1.87 -13.80 -37.51
C THR A 11 -1.42 -13.77 -36.03
N LYS A 12 -0.73 -12.70 -35.60
CA LYS A 12 -0.36 -12.55 -34.18
C LYS A 12 -1.53 -12.12 -33.30
N ALA A 13 -2.47 -11.35 -33.82
CA ALA A 13 -3.68 -10.97 -33.09
C ALA A 13 -4.68 -12.14 -32.97
N ALA A 14 -4.85 -12.93 -34.04
CA ALA A 14 -5.68 -14.12 -34.03
C ALA A 14 -5.16 -15.20 -33.06
N GLY A 15 -3.85 -15.46 -33.04
CA GLY A 15 -3.25 -16.43 -32.13
C GLY A 15 -3.32 -16.00 -30.63
N LYS A 16 -3.30 -14.70 -30.36
CA LYS A 16 -3.57 -14.19 -29.00
C LYS A 16 -5.04 -14.37 -28.60
N PHE A 17 -5.98 -14.17 -29.51
CA PHE A 17 -7.41 -14.33 -29.25
C PHE A 17 -7.81 -15.81 -29.07
N GLU A 18 -7.16 -16.73 -29.74
CA GLU A 18 -7.36 -18.19 -29.51
C GLU A 18 -6.72 -18.66 -28.21
N ALA A 19 -5.55 -18.16 -27.84
CA ALA A 19 -4.96 -18.43 -26.52
C ALA A 19 -5.85 -17.95 -25.38
N TRP A 20 -6.58 -16.84 -25.54
CA TRP A 20 -7.58 -16.38 -24.58
C TRP A 20 -8.80 -17.29 -24.51
N LYS A 21 -9.27 -17.86 -25.62
CA LYS A 21 -10.36 -18.84 -25.64
C LYS A 21 -9.96 -20.17 -25.00
N GLU A 22 -8.70 -20.58 -25.13
CA GLU A 22 -8.16 -21.78 -24.47
C GLU A 22 -8.04 -21.58 -22.94
N ILE A 23 -7.76 -20.36 -22.46
CA ILE A 23 -7.78 -20.01 -21.05
C ILE A 23 -9.24 -20.01 -20.51
N GLU A 24 -10.22 -19.57 -21.29
CA GLU A 24 -11.65 -19.63 -20.92
C GLU A 24 -12.19 -21.07 -20.83
N SER A 25 -11.62 -22.01 -21.56
CA SER A 25 -12.06 -23.43 -21.55
C SER A 25 -11.42 -24.25 -20.43
N ARG A 26 -10.40 -23.75 -19.74
CA ARG A 26 -9.78 -24.47 -18.64
C ARG A 26 -10.71 -24.46 -17.43
N LYS A 27 -11.13 -25.64 -17.01
CA LYS A 27 -11.82 -25.95 -15.76
C LYS A 27 -10.95 -25.68 -14.50
N ASP A 28 -10.02 -24.72 -14.58
CA ASP A 28 -9.07 -24.39 -13.52
C ASP A 28 -9.56 -23.22 -12.62
N VAL A 29 -10.88 -22.97 -12.61
CA VAL A 29 -11.48 -22.01 -11.66
C VAL A 29 -11.18 -22.40 -10.22
N ASP A 30 -11.03 -23.71 -9.95
CA ASP A 30 -10.66 -24.22 -8.62
C ASP A 30 -9.20 -23.93 -8.22
N LYS A 31 -8.36 -23.49 -9.15
CA LYS A 31 -6.95 -23.12 -8.88
C LYS A 31 -6.69 -21.63 -8.78
N MET A 32 -7.67 -20.80 -9.09
CA MET A 32 -7.51 -19.35 -8.86
C MET A 32 -7.48 -19.09 -7.34
N ARG A 33 -6.35 -18.61 -6.87
CA ARG A 33 -6.14 -18.27 -5.47
C ARG A 33 -6.72 -16.88 -5.20
N PHE A 34 -7.98 -16.84 -4.83
CA PHE A 34 -8.65 -15.61 -4.45
C PHE A 34 -8.37 -15.26 -2.99
N THR A 35 -8.11 -14.01 -2.72
CA THR A 35 -7.92 -13.50 -1.36
C THR A 35 -8.76 -12.25 -1.14
N VAL A 36 -9.20 -12.06 0.09
CA VAL A 36 -9.87 -10.83 0.52
C VAL A 36 -8.90 -9.64 0.57
N ARG A 37 -7.57 -9.88 0.59
CA ARG A 37 -6.56 -8.83 0.49
C ARG A 37 -6.64 -7.99 -0.78
N ASN A 38 -7.20 -8.56 -1.86
CA ASN A 38 -7.45 -7.79 -3.06
C ASN A 38 -8.47 -6.67 -2.77
N ASP A 39 -8.15 -5.45 -3.15
CA ASP A 39 -8.95 -4.26 -2.87
C ASP A 39 -10.41 -4.40 -3.35
N TYR A 40 -10.62 -4.98 -4.53
CA TYR A 40 -11.95 -5.23 -5.05
C TYR A 40 -12.74 -6.22 -4.19
N ALA A 41 -12.14 -7.35 -3.80
CA ALA A 41 -12.77 -8.35 -2.96
C ALA A 41 -13.04 -7.81 -1.54
N PHE A 42 -12.09 -7.05 -0.99
CA PHE A 42 -12.24 -6.40 0.32
C PHE A 42 -13.44 -5.47 0.36
N LYS A 43 -13.57 -4.58 -0.63
CA LYS A 43 -14.71 -3.66 -0.72
C LYS A 43 -16.03 -4.38 -0.99
N LYS A 44 -16.02 -5.45 -1.78
CA LYS A 44 -17.21 -6.28 -1.99
C LYS A 44 -17.68 -6.92 -0.70
N LEU A 45 -16.77 -7.39 0.13
CA LEU A 45 -17.10 -8.06 1.38
C LEU A 45 -17.51 -7.08 2.47
N PHE A 46 -16.69 -6.06 2.73
CA PHE A 46 -16.85 -5.14 3.86
C PHE A 46 -17.53 -3.82 3.51
N GLY A 47 -17.48 -3.38 2.24
CA GLY A 47 -17.95 -2.07 1.81
C GLY A 47 -19.38 -2.04 1.27
N ARG A 48 -20.17 -3.09 1.44
CA ARG A 48 -21.56 -3.18 0.99
C ARG A 48 -22.55 -3.19 2.13
N GLN A 49 -23.63 -2.43 1.99
CA GLN A 49 -24.67 -2.35 3.03
C GLN A 49 -25.37 -3.70 3.26
N GLU A 50 -25.54 -4.53 2.23
CA GLU A 50 -26.09 -5.88 2.36
C GLU A 50 -25.21 -6.80 3.23
N ASN A 51 -23.93 -6.53 3.33
CA ASN A 51 -22.96 -7.30 4.10
C ASN A 51 -22.59 -6.63 5.43
N ILE A 52 -23.35 -5.66 5.88
CA ILE A 52 -23.04 -4.82 7.06
C ILE A 52 -22.74 -5.62 8.33
N ILE A 53 -23.32 -6.82 8.46
CA ILE A 53 -23.09 -7.69 9.61
C ILE A 53 -21.63 -8.16 9.68
N ILE A 54 -21.00 -8.38 8.52
CA ILE A 54 -19.58 -8.78 8.41
C ILE A 54 -18.69 -7.63 8.91
N LEU A 55 -18.97 -6.41 8.41
CA LEU A 55 -18.22 -5.23 8.82
C LEU A 55 -18.38 -4.93 10.32
N ARG A 56 -19.60 -5.07 10.87
CA ARG A 56 -19.86 -4.89 12.30
C ARG A 56 -19.05 -5.83 13.18
N GLU A 57 -19.04 -7.12 12.84
CA GLU A 57 -18.31 -8.13 13.59
C GLU A 57 -16.81 -7.85 13.57
N PHE A 58 -16.26 -7.52 12.39
CA PHE A 58 -14.86 -7.13 12.25
C PHE A 58 -14.52 -5.88 13.09
N LEU A 59 -15.36 -4.83 13.02
CA LEU A 59 -15.15 -3.60 13.78
C LEU A 59 -15.30 -3.81 15.27
N SER A 60 -16.21 -4.69 15.73
CA SER A 60 -16.38 -4.98 17.15
C SER A 60 -15.10 -5.56 17.77
N VAL A 61 -14.41 -6.39 16.99
CA VAL A 61 -13.14 -7.00 17.41
C VAL A 61 -11.97 -6.01 17.33
N VAL A 62 -11.86 -5.23 16.24
CA VAL A 62 -10.75 -4.29 16.05
C VAL A 62 -10.80 -3.10 17.00
N LEU A 63 -12.00 -2.57 17.24
CA LEU A 63 -12.22 -1.37 18.07
C LEU A 63 -12.62 -1.71 19.52
N GLU A 64 -12.77 -2.99 19.84
CA GLU A 64 -13.25 -3.48 21.16
C GLU A 64 -14.60 -2.86 21.57
N LEU A 65 -15.49 -2.65 20.58
CA LEU A 65 -16.82 -2.05 20.77
C LEU A 65 -17.90 -3.11 20.88
N GLY A 66 -18.91 -2.81 21.72
CA GLY A 66 -20.10 -3.64 21.84
C GLY A 66 -20.94 -3.64 20.56
N LYS A 67 -21.67 -4.76 20.31
CA LYS A 67 -22.53 -4.89 19.10
C LYS A 67 -23.62 -3.83 19.03
N GLU A 68 -24.12 -3.34 20.15
CA GLU A 68 -25.12 -2.26 20.21
C GLU A 68 -24.55 -0.90 19.77
N GLU A 69 -23.27 -0.64 20.03
CA GLU A 69 -22.58 0.59 19.59
C GLU A 69 -22.39 0.64 18.07
N LEU A 70 -22.41 -0.53 17.43
CA LEU A 70 -22.25 -0.70 15.99
C LEU A 70 -23.57 -0.98 15.25
N LYS A 71 -24.74 -0.93 15.94
CA LYS A 71 -26.01 -1.41 15.37
C LYS A 71 -26.43 -0.66 14.11
N ASP A 72 -26.32 0.66 14.11
CA ASP A 72 -26.81 1.53 13.06
C ASP A 72 -25.68 2.24 12.29
N ILE A 73 -24.57 1.53 12.05
CA ILE A 73 -23.48 2.07 11.25
C ILE A 73 -23.93 2.29 9.80
N VAL A 74 -23.48 3.40 9.22
CA VAL A 74 -23.77 3.78 7.84
C VAL A 74 -22.49 3.81 7.04
N ILE A 75 -22.43 3.02 5.97
CA ILE A 75 -21.35 3.10 4.98
C ILE A 75 -21.63 4.31 4.09
N GLU A 76 -20.73 5.31 4.10
CA GLU A 76 -20.93 6.58 3.40
C GLU A 76 -20.57 6.51 1.92
N ASN A 77 -19.64 5.61 1.55
CA ASN A 77 -19.22 5.38 0.18
C ASN A 77 -19.36 3.90 -0.22
N PRO A 78 -20.61 3.38 -0.28
CA PRO A 78 -20.80 1.98 -0.60
C PRO A 78 -20.20 1.66 -1.96
N ALA A 79 -19.59 0.47 -2.08
CA ALA A 79 -19.03 -0.03 -3.33
C ALA A 79 -20.16 -0.25 -4.35
N VAL A 80 -20.48 0.77 -5.15
CA VAL A 80 -21.54 0.73 -6.17
C VAL A 80 -20.90 0.85 -7.55
N GLY A 81 -21.11 -0.13 -8.41
CA GLY A 81 -20.85 -0.02 -9.85
C GLY A 81 -19.38 -0.12 -10.32
N ASN A 82 -19.15 0.25 -11.54
CA ASN A 82 -17.92 0.08 -12.28
C ASN A 82 -16.72 0.80 -11.65
N TYR A 83 -15.78 0.04 -11.17
CA TYR A 83 -14.57 0.42 -10.43
C TYR A 83 -13.53 1.25 -11.22
N TYR A 84 -13.76 1.54 -12.49
CA TYR A 84 -12.71 2.01 -13.43
C TYR A 84 -12.74 3.48 -13.79
N VAL A 85 -13.55 4.34 -13.14
CA VAL A 85 -13.80 5.68 -13.71
C VAL A 85 -12.99 6.82 -13.11
N ASP A 86 -12.26 6.68 -12.00
CA ASP A 86 -11.48 7.82 -11.50
C ASP A 86 -10.15 7.41 -10.84
N GLU A 87 -9.08 7.34 -11.65
CA GLU A 87 -7.69 7.10 -11.22
C GLU A 87 -7.12 8.19 -10.29
N LYS A 88 -7.81 9.29 -10.08
CA LYS A 88 -7.29 10.45 -9.32
C LYS A 88 -7.91 10.65 -7.94
N GLN A 89 -9.01 10.01 -7.65
CA GLN A 89 -9.55 10.00 -6.29
C GLN A 89 -9.18 8.67 -5.65
N GLY A 90 -8.29 8.69 -4.66
CA GLY A 90 -7.91 7.52 -3.87
C GLY A 90 -9.12 6.91 -3.16
N ILE A 91 -9.99 6.24 -3.92
CA ILE A 91 -11.24 5.60 -3.46
C ILE A 91 -10.89 4.17 -3.07
N LEU A 92 -9.98 4.03 -2.11
CA LEU A 92 -9.63 2.72 -1.60
C LEU A 92 -10.34 2.41 -0.28
N ASP A 93 -10.96 3.38 0.35
CA ASP A 93 -11.34 3.30 1.74
C ASP A 93 -12.82 3.00 1.92
N ILE A 94 -13.14 2.21 2.94
CA ILE A 94 -14.49 2.09 3.47
C ILE A 94 -14.67 3.19 4.50
N LYS A 95 -15.52 4.16 4.18
CA LYS A 95 -15.87 5.28 5.06
C LYS A 95 -17.19 5.00 5.74
N LEU A 96 -17.21 5.14 7.04
CA LEU A 96 -18.43 4.96 7.82
C LEU A 96 -18.52 5.95 8.99
N THR A 97 -19.74 6.15 9.45
CA THR A 97 -20.04 6.91 10.68
C THR A 97 -20.78 6.01 11.65
N LEU A 98 -20.29 5.96 12.90
CA LEU A 98 -20.92 5.23 13.97
C LEU A 98 -22.14 6.00 14.52
N PRO A 99 -23.07 5.35 15.26
CA PRO A 99 -24.24 6.01 15.83
C PRO A 99 -23.90 7.19 16.76
N ASN A 100 -22.75 7.15 17.43
CA ASN A 100 -22.26 8.24 18.29
C ASN A 100 -21.62 9.41 17.50
N GLY A 101 -21.65 9.37 16.17
CA GLY A 101 -21.05 10.37 15.28
C GLY A 101 -19.56 10.18 14.99
N GLN A 102 -18.91 9.20 15.59
CA GLN A 102 -17.50 8.88 15.33
C GLN A 102 -17.31 8.46 13.87
N LYS A 103 -16.30 9.02 13.22
CA LYS A 103 -15.93 8.68 11.86
C LYS A 103 -14.89 7.55 11.87
N VAL A 104 -15.08 6.55 11.03
CA VAL A 104 -14.13 5.45 10.85
C VAL A 104 -13.79 5.34 9.37
N ASN A 105 -12.51 5.13 9.10
CA ASN A 105 -11.97 4.84 7.78
C ASN A 105 -11.22 3.53 7.81
N ILE A 106 -11.42 2.65 6.82
CA ILE A 106 -10.71 1.36 6.72
C ILE A 106 -10.03 1.28 5.38
N GLU A 107 -8.73 1.07 5.39
CA GLU A 107 -7.87 0.99 4.20
C GLU A 107 -7.14 -0.36 4.14
N MET A 108 -7.18 -1.02 2.97
CA MET A 108 -6.35 -2.17 2.67
C MET A 108 -5.10 -1.70 1.91
N GLN A 109 -3.92 -1.94 2.47
CA GLN A 109 -2.64 -1.52 1.91
C GLN A 109 -1.75 -2.73 1.63
N ASN A 110 -1.70 -3.17 0.38
CA ASN A 110 -0.94 -4.35 -0.03
C ASN A 110 0.52 -4.08 -0.37
N LEU A 111 0.89 -2.84 -0.66
CA LEU A 111 2.24 -2.45 -1.04
C LEU A 111 2.72 -1.32 -0.12
N TRP A 112 3.96 -1.42 0.36
CA TRP A 112 4.56 -0.31 1.07
C TRP A 112 4.87 0.84 0.10
N GLU A 113 4.51 2.05 0.50
CA GLU A 113 4.80 3.27 -0.27
C GLU A 113 5.62 4.25 0.58
N PRO A 114 6.63 4.93 0.01
CA PRO A 114 7.35 5.97 0.71
C PRO A 114 6.41 7.08 1.20
N HIS A 115 6.70 7.57 2.40
CA HIS A 115 5.89 8.62 3.03
C HIS A 115 4.46 8.20 3.37
N TYR A 116 4.25 6.90 3.61
CA TYR A 116 2.94 6.36 3.98
C TYR A 116 2.38 7.04 5.22
N GLU A 117 3.22 7.35 6.22
CA GLU A 117 2.81 8.06 7.44
C GLU A 117 2.22 9.44 7.11
N LYS A 118 2.84 10.18 6.17
CA LYS A 118 2.32 11.48 5.73
C LYS A 118 1.00 11.35 4.99
N ARG A 119 0.86 10.30 4.18
CA ARG A 119 -0.38 9.98 3.48
C ARG A 119 -1.49 9.64 4.47
N THR A 120 -1.20 8.83 5.48
CA THR A 120 -2.12 8.49 6.57
C THR A 120 -2.61 9.74 7.31
N TYR A 121 -1.71 10.65 7.70
CA TYR A 121 -2.11 11.94 8.33
C TYR A 121 -2.96 12.79 7.39
N PHE A 122 -2.64 12.85 6.11
CA PHE A 122 -3.38 13.66 5.14
C PHE A 122 -4.82 13.15 4.98
N TYR A 123 -5.01 11.84 4.83
CA TYR A 123 -6.35 11.26 4.69
C TYR A 123 -7.15 11.34 5.99
N TRP A 124 -6.51 11.11 7.14
CA TRP A 124 -7.16 11.29 8.43
C TRP A 124 -7.63 12.74 8.61
N ALA A 125 -6.76 13.73 8.36
CA ALA A 125 -7.11 15.14 8.52
C ALA A 125 -8.25 15.56 7.56
N SER A 126 -8.20 15.08 6.32
CA SER A 126 -9.26 15.30 5.34
C SER A 126 -10.60 14.71 5.83
N ARG A 127 -10.58 13.50 6.40
CA ARG A 127 -11.75 12.84 6.95
C ARG A 127 -12.25 13.54 8.21
N TYR A 128 -11.35 13.97 9.09
CA TYR A 128 -11.68 14.69 10.32
C TYR A 128 -12.42 15.99 10.03
N LEU A 129 -11.95 16.77 9.03
CA LEU A 129 -12.54 18.02 8.61
C LEU A 129 -13.74 17.89 7.65
N GLU A 130 -14.01 16.69 7.15
CA GLU A 130 -15.10 16.47 6.19
C GLU A 130 -16.45 16.90 6.78
N LYS A 131 -17.19 17.71 6.04
CA LYS A 131 -18.48 18.32 6.44
C LYS A 131 -18.38 19.34 7.59
N PHE A 132 -17.15 19.78 7.98
CA PHE A 132 -16.99 20.86 8.94
C PHE A 132 -17.07 22.21 8.22
N GLU A 133 -18.07 23.01 8.54
CA GLU A 133 -18.34 24.29 7.89
C GLU A 133 -17.62 25.44 8.59
N PRO A 134 -17.11 26.43 7.85
CA PRO A 134 -16.54 27.64 8.44
C PRO A 134 -17.50 28.33 9.41
N GLY A 135 -16.98 28.75 10.58
CA GLY A 135 -17.77 29.43 11.61
C GLY A 135 -18.47 28.52 12.60
N LYS A 136 -18.46 27.22 12.39
CA LYS A 136 -18.95 26.26 13.42
C LYS A 136 -17.97 26.12 14.57
N ALA A 137 -18.49 25.89 15.78
CA ALA A 137 -17.67 25.64 16.96
C ALA A 137 -16.95 24.30 16.84
N TYR A 138 -15.66 24.24 17.23
CA TYR A 138 -14.82 23.03 17.16
C TYR A 138 -15.36 21.82 17.93
N LYS A 139 -16.23 22.02 18.90
CA LYS A 139 -16.91 20.95 19.65
C LYS A 139 -17.76 20.00 18.75
N TYR A 140 -18.04 20.41 17.51
CA TYR A 140 -18.76 19.61 16.53
C TYR A 140 -17.85 18.75 15.64
N LEU A 141 -16.52 18.88 15.79
CA LEU A 141 -15.60 17.93 15.20
C LEU A 141 -15.76 16.58 15.90
N ALA A 142 -15.96 15.53 15.14
CA ALA A 142 -16.14 14.19 15.68
C ALA A 142 -14.82 13.43 15.69
N ARG A 143 -14.63 12.58 16.69
CA ARG A 143 -13.52 11.61 16.72
C ARG A 143 -13.40 10.90 15.38
N CYS A 144 -12.16 10.72 14.92
CA CYS A 144 -11.87 10.06 13.65
C CYS A 144 -10.82 8.96 13.85
N VAL A 145 -11.19 7.73 13.55
CA VAL A 145 -10.35 6.54 13.64
C VAL A 145 -10.01 6.06 12.23
N SER A 146 -8.74 5.79 11.96
CA SER A 146 -8.30 5.15 10.72
C SER A 146 -7.74 3.76 11.01
N ILE A 147 -8.26 2.76 10.33
CA ILE A 147 -7.84 1.36 10.42
C ILE A 147 -7.11 1.01 9.11
N HIS A 148 -5.86 0.60 9.22
CA HIS A 148 -5.00 0.22 8.11
C HIS A 148 -4.66 -1.27 8.21
N ILE A 149 -5.07 -2.04 7.21
CA ILE A 149 -4.77 -3.46 7.10
C ILE A 149 -3.58 -3.58 6.14
N LEU A 150 -2.45 -4.06 6.66
CA LEU A 150 -1.17 -4.07 5.96
C LEU A 150 -0.88 -5.46 5.39
N GLY A 151 -0.71 -5.56 4.09
CA GLY A 151 -0.43 -6.82 3.39
C GLY A 151 1.05 -7.17 3.31
N GLU A 152 1.95 -6.21 3.54
CA GLU A 152 3.40 -6.36 3.60
C GLU A 152 3.93 -5.93 4.97
N GLU A 153 5.17 -6.33 5.26
CA GLU A 153 5.85 -5.94 6.49
C GLU A 153 6.04 -4.42 6.56
N PHE A 154 5.59 -3.85 7.66
CA PHE A 154 5.68 -2.43 7.92
C PHE A 154 6.72 -2.14 9.00
N PRO A 155 7.67 -1.22 8.78
CA PRO A 155 8.76 -0.96 9.73
C PRO A 155 8.31 -0.20 11.00
N LEU A 156 7.00 0.04 11.19
CA LEU A 156 6.50 0.84 12.29
C LEU A 156 6.28 0.06 13.59
N THR A 157 6.09 -1.26 13.50
CA THR A 157 5.74 -2.06 14.69
C THR A 157 6.10 -3.53 14.50
N GLU A 158 6.38 -4.23 15.61
CA GLU A 158 6.55 -5.68 15.66
C GLU A 158 5.25 -6.41 16.04
N GLU A 159 4.19 -5.68 16.38
CA GLU A 159 2.92 -6.21 16.85
C GLU A 159 1.95 -6.46 15.69
N LEU A 160 1.07 -7.47 15.86
CA LEU A 160 -0.02 -7.78 14.95
C LEU A 160 -1.01 -6.61 14.83
N HIS A 161 -1.32 -5.97 15.96
CA HIS A 161 -2.22 -4.84 16.08
C HIS A 161 -1.58 -3.72 16.90
N SER A 162 -1.31 -2.60 16.25
CA SER A 162 -0.73 -1.42 16.90
C SER A 162 -1.71 -0.26 16.87
N ILE A 163 -1.80 0.45 17.97
CA ILE A 163 -2.69 1.59 18.16
C ILE A 163 -1.86 2.83 18.46
N TYR A 164 -2.06 3.88 17.69
CA TYR A 164 -1.39 5.17 17.85
C TYR A 164 -2.38 6.25 18.22
N ARG A 165 -2.03 7.03 19.25
CA ARG A 165 -2.79 8.18 19.77
C ARG A 165 -1.85 9.35 20.07
N VAL A 166 -2.40 10.53 20.22
CA VAL A 166 -1.63 11.71 20.67
C VAL A 166 -1.52 11.71 22.19
N LEU A 167 -0.30 11.58 22.69
CA LEU A 167 -0.01 11.50 24.12
C LEU A 167 1.01 12.57 24.54
N ASN A 168 0.96 12.97 25.82
CA ASN A 168 2.06 13.70 26.43
C ASN A 168 3.28 12.78 26.53
N VAL A 169 4.39 13.16 25.92
CA VAL A 169 5.60 12.33 25.82
C VAL A 169 6.30 12.05 27.14
N LYS A 170 5.96 12.77 28.21
CA LYS A 170 6.55 12.58 29.55
C LYS A 170 5.65 11.79 30.50
N THR A 171 4.34 12.04 30.44
CA THR A 171 3.37 11.46 31.37
C THR A 171 2.54 10.34 30.74
N PHE A 172 2.61 10.17 29.42
CA PHE A 172 1.80 9.25 28.62
C PHE A 172 0.29 9.48 28.74
N GLN A 173 -0.12 10.63 29.26
CA GLN A 173 -1.53 10.99 29.32
C GLN A 173 -2.05 11.37 27.93
N PRO A 174 -3.24 10.89 27.52
CA PRO A 174 -3.86 11.28 26.26
C PRO A 174 -4.08 12.79 26.20
N PHE A 175 -3.79 13.39 25.05
CA PHE A 175 -4.12 14.79 24.77
C PHE A 175 -5.59 14.93 24.38
N SER A 176 -6.07 14.03 23.52
CA SER A 176 -7.44 13.95 23.01
C SER A 176 -7.67 12.55 22.46
N ASP A 177 -8.92 12.12 22.39
CA ASP A 177 -9.33 10.89 21.74
C ASP A 177 -9.69 11.07 20.26
N ASP A 178 -9.58 12.28 19.72
CA ASP A 178 -10.00 12.61 18.36
C ASP A 178 -9.19 11.89 17.29
N LEU A 179 -7.89 11.65 17.54
CA LEU A 179 -6.99 10.99 16.61
C LEU A 179 -6.61 9.60 17.09
N GLU A 180 -6.93 8.60 16.29
CA GLU A 180 -6.52 7.22 16.54
C GLU A 180 -6.24 6.50 15.22
N PHE A 181 -5.09 5.80 15.16
CA PHE A 181 -4.71 4.93 14.06
C PHE A 181 -4.57 3.50 14.57
N HIS A 182 -5.18 2.55 13.87
CA HIS A 182 -5.00 1.12 14.04
C HIS A 182 -4.24 0.57 12.84
N PHE A 183 -3.15 -0.13 13.09
CA PHE A 183 -2.42 -0.87 12.07
C PHE A 183 -2.52 -2.36 12.37
N LEU A 184 -3.07 -3.10 11.43
CA LEU A 184 -3.26 -4.55 11.47
C LEU A 184 -2.31 -5.19 10.46
N ASP A 185 -1.22 -5.78 10.93
CA ASP A 185 -0.17 -6.33 10.09
C ASP A 185 -0.41 -7.81 9.79
N LEU A 186 -0.88 -8.10 8.57
CA LEU A 186 -1.19 -9.47 8.15
C LEU A 186 0.06 -10.37 8.11
N THR A 187 1.26 -9.82 7.99
CA THR A 187 2.50 -10.62 7.95
C THR A 187 2.84 -11.24 9.31
N LYS A 188 2.21 -10.73 10.38
CA LYS A 188 2.44 -11.15 11.76
C LYS A 188 1.35 -12.07 12.31
N VAL A 189 0.42 -12.48 11.48
CA VAL A 189 -0.61 -13.47 11.80
C VAL A 189 0.05 -14.82 12.11
N LYS A 190 -0.17 -15.32 13.33
CA LYS A 190 0.39 -16.60 13.80
C LYS A 190 -0.60 -17.73 13.56
N GLN A 191 -0.09 -18.91 13.24
CA GLN A 191 -0.95 -20.08 13.01
C GLN A 191 -1.60 -20.61 14.32
N GLU A 192 -0.94 -20.38 15.45
CA GLU A 192 -1.29 -20.98 16.74
C GLU A 192 -2.20 -20.09 17.61
N ASP A 193 -2.31 -18.81 17.31
CA ASP A 193 -3.19 -17.90 18.05
C ASP A 193 -4.62 -17.99 17.51
N ASP A 194 -5.58 -18.10 18.39
CA ASP A 194 -6.99 -18.35 18.08
C ASP A 194 -7.91 -17.19 18.55
N SER A 195 -7.33 -16.00 18.78
CA SER A 195 -8.10 -14.80 19.09
C SER A 195 -9.05 -14.44 17.93
N GLU A 196 -10.20 -13.84 18.26
CA GLU A 196 -11.16 -13.43 17.23
C GLU A 196 -10.55 -12.47 16.20
N LEU A 197 -9.66 -11.58 16.63
CA LEU A 197 -8.94 -10.70 15.71
C LEU A 197 -8.07 -11.50 14.74
N GLU A 198 -7.31 -12.46 15.26
CA GLU A 198 -6.42 -13.24 14.42
C GLU A 198 -7.18 -14.13 13.45
N GLN A 199 -8.33 -14.69 13.86
CA GLN A 199 -9.23 -15.41 12.96
C GLN A 199 -9.71 -14.53 11.80
N TRP A 200 -10.09 -13.26 12.04
CA TRP A 200 -10.44 -12.30 11.00
C TRP A 200 -9.27 -11.99 10.08
N LEU A 201 -8.08 -11.77 10.63
CA LEU A 201 -6.89 -11.48 9.83
C LEU A 201 -6.45 -12.69 9.02
N LYS A 202 -6.56 -13.91 9.55
CA LYS A 202 -6.39 -15.17 8.80
C LYS A 202 -7.40 -15.28 7.65
N PHE A 203 -8.66 -14.94 7.90
CA PHE A 203 -9.70 -14.95 6.87
C PHE A 203 -9.38 -13.97 5.72
N ILE A 204 -8.92 -12.77 6.05
CA ILE A 204 -8.53 -11.74 5.06
C ILE A 204 -7.29 -12.18 4.28
N GLN A 205 -6.30 -12.74 4.96
CA GLN A 205 -5.00 -13.10 4.37
C GLN A 205 -5.06 -14.34 3.49
N THR A 206 -5.84 -15.35 3.88
CA THR A 206 -5.79 -16.68 3.24
C THR A 206 -6.32 -16.66 1.81
N ASN A 207 -5.67 -17.43 0.95
CA ASN A 207 -6.16 -17.78 -0.38
C ASN A 207 -6.67 -19.24 -0.45
N ASP A 208 -6.68 -19.93 0.69
CA ASP A 208 -7.12 -21.32 0.80
C ASP A 208 -8.60 -21.38 1.24
N LYS A 209 -9.42 -21.98 0.38
CA LYS A 209 -10.84 -22.17 0.64
C LYS A 209 -11.09 -23.05 1.88
N ALA A 210 -10.27 -24.09 2.10
CA ALA A 210 -10.44 -24.98 3.25
C ALA A 210 -10.21 -24.25 4.58
N VAL A 211 -9.24 -23.32 4.62
CA VAL A 211 -9.00 -22.48 5.80
C VAL A 211 -10.20 -21.55 6.06
N ARG A 212 -10.77 -20.92 5.02
CA ARG A 212 -11.99 -20.10 5.18
C ARG A 212 -13.20 -20.91 5.67
N GLU A 213 -13.36 -22.12 5.15
CA GLU A 213 -14.44 -23.02 5.60
C GLU A 213 -14.26 -23.45 7.06
N GLU A 214 -13.01 -23.69 7.50
CA GLU A 214 -12.69 -24.01 8.89
C GLU A 214 -13.02 -22.85 9.83
N LEU A 215 -12.60 -21.62 9.48
CA LEU A 215 -12.93 -20.41 10.23
C LEU A 215 -14.45 -20.18 10.28
N GLY A 216 -15.15 -20.43 9.16
CA GLY A 216 -16.61 -20.34 9.11
C GLY A 216 -17.35 -21.33 10.01
N ARG A 217 -16.79 -22.51 10.30
CA ARG A 217 -17.38 -23.45 11.26
C ARG A 217 -17.36 -22.92 12.69
N ARG A 218 -16.41 -22.04 13.01
CA ARG A 218 -16.22 -21.48 14.36
C ARG A 218 -17.02 -20.22 14.62
N ASN A 219 -17.33 -19.45 13.56
CA ASN A 219 -18.02 -18.17 13.63
C ASN A 219 -19.05 -18.05 12.52
N ALA A 220 -20.34 -17.91 12.89
CA ALA A 220 -21.45 -17.83 11.94
C ALA A 220 -21.35 -16.63 10.98
N VAL A 221 -20.76 -15.51 11.39
CA VAL A 221 -20.56 -14.34 10.54
C VAL A 221 -19.43 -14.60 9.54
N MET A 222 -18.36 -15.30 9.95
CA MET A 222 -17.31 -15.75 9.03
C MET A 222 -17.83 -16.81 8.05
N GLN A 223 -18.76 -17.68 8.47
CA GLN A 223 -19.45 -18.58 7.56
C GLN A 223 -20.21 -17.79 6.49
N TYR A 224 -20.99 -16.80 6.90
CA TYR A 224 -21.68 -15.92 5.95
C TYR A 224 -20.72 -15.17 5.04
N ALA A 225 -19.61 -14.64 5.57
CA ALA A 225 -18.55 -14.01 4.78
C ALA A 225 -17.96 -14.97 3.73
N ASN A 226 -17.74 -16.25 4.08
CA ASN A 226 -17.29 -17.27 3.15
C ASN A 226 -18.33 -17.59 2.07
N GLU A 227 -19.62 -17.62 2.42
CA GLU A 227 -20.71 -17.79 1.45
C GLU A 227 -20.76 -16.62 0.45
N VAL A 228 -20.64 -15.36 0.91
CA VAL A 228 -20.55 -14.17 0.07
C VAL A 228 -19.36 -14.29 -0.90
N MET A 229 -18.20 -14.71 -0.40
CA MET A 229 -17.02 -14.91 -1.24
C MET A 229 -17.22 -16.03 -2.26
N ASN A 230 -17.86 -17.14 -1.90
CA ASN A 230 -18.15 -18.23 -2.82
C ASN A 230 -19.12 -17.81 -3.94
N GLN A 231 -20.15 -17.02 -3.63
CA GLN A 231 -21.06 -16.45 -4.63
C GLN A 231 -20.33 -15.48 -5.56
N PHE A 232 -19.46 -14.62 -5.00
CA PHE A 232 -18.59 -13.73 -5.74
C PHE A 232 -17.72 -14.48 -6.75
N TYR A 233 -17.14 -15.61 -6.36
CA TYR A 233 -16.32 -16.44 -7.26
C TYR A 233 -17.14 -17.22 -8.29
N ALA A 234 -18.38 -17.52 -8.00
CA ALA A 234 -19.29 -18.17 -8.95
C ALA A 234 -19.71 -17.22 -10.09
N ASP A 235 -19.74 -15.92 -9.83
CA ASP A 235 -20.13 -14.92 -10.84
C ASP A 235 -18.97 -14.61 -11.80
N LYS A 236 -19.23 -14.74 -13.12
CA LYS A 236 -18.21 -14.48 -14.16
C LYS A 236 -17.75 -13.02 -14.18
N GLN A 237 -18.67 -12.08 -14.03
CA GLN A 237 -18.33 -10.65 -14.09
C GLN A 237 -17.50 -10.23 -12.88
N GLU A 238 -17.84 -10.75 -11.70
CA GLU A 238 -17.09 -10.49 -10.48
C GLU A 238 -15.65 -11.04 -10.56
N ARG A 239 -15.47 -12.23 -11.15
CA ARG A 239 -14.12 -12.77 -11.42
C ARG A 239 -13.32 -11.87 -12.36
N LEU A 240 -13.92 -11.40 -13.45
CA LEU A 240 -13.24 -10.49 -14.39
C LEU A 240 -12.82 -9.17 -13.71
N ASN A 241 -13.67 -8.63 -12.86
CA ASN A 241 -13.35 -7.43 -12.09
C ASN A 241 -12.22 -7.67 -11.09
N TYR A 242 -12.22 -8.81 -10.40
CA TYR A 242 -11.14 -9.22 -9.52
C TYR A 242 -9.81 -9.34 -10.26
N GLU A 243 -9.80 -10.06 -11.40
CA GLU A 243 -8.60 -10.20 -12.23
C GLU A 243 -8.07 -8.85 -12.75
N ALA A 244 -8.98 -7.93 -13.05
CA ALA A 244 -8.59 -6.59 -13.49
C ALA A 244 -7.96 -5.81 -12.33
N ALA A 245 -8.48 -5.92 -11.10
CA ALA A 245 -7.86 -5.33 -9.92
C ALA A 245 -6.45 -5.92 -9.64
N VAL A 246 -6.29 -7.25 -9.74
CA VAL A 246 -4.98 -7.91 -9.62
C VAL A 246 -3.99 -7.39 -10.68
N ARG A 247 -4.44 -7.24 -11.92
CA ARG A 247 -3.58 -6.67 -12.99
C ARG A 247 -3.15 -5.24 -12.67
N TYR A 248 -4.08 -4.42 -12.22
CA TYR A 248 -3.79 -3.03 -11.85
C TYR A 248 -2.76 -2.94 -10.72
N GLU A 249 -2.88 -3.76 -9.68
CA GLU A 249 -1.89 -3.85 -8.59
C GLU A 249 -0.52 -4.28 -9.13
N SER A 250 -0.47 -5.29 -10.00
CA SER A 250 0.77 -5.77 -10.63
C SER A 250 1.43 -4.71 -11.52
N ASP A 251 0.63 -3.96 -12.28
CA ASP A 251 1.13 -2.86 -13.12
C ASP A 251 1.72 -1.73 -12.26
N ARG A 252 1.07 -1.38 -11.15
CA ARG A 252 1.60 -0.41 -10.17
C ARG A 252 2.92 -0.86 -9.56
N ALA A 253 3.01 -2.12 -9.12
CA ALA A 253 4.23 -2.69 -8.57
C ALA A 253 5.37 -2.65 -9.61
N THR A 254 5.09 -3.04 -10.86
CA THR A 254 6.07 -3.00 -11.96
C THR A 254 6.56 -1.57 -12.25
N LEU A 255 5.67 -0.59 -12.26
CA LEU A 255 6.04 0.82 -12.46
C LEU A 255 6.91 1.34 -11.32
N TRP A 256 6.60 0.92 -10.09
CA TRP A 256 7.40 1.24 -8.91
C TRP A 256 8.81 0.66 -8.99
N GLU A 257 8.93 -0.65 -9.25
CA GLU A 257 10.22 -1.33 -9.41
C GLU A 257 11.07 -0.69 -10.50
N ALA A 258 10.48 -0.41 -11.66
CA ALA A 258 11.16 0.28 -12.76
C ALA A 258 11.66 1.69 -12.34
N GLY A 259 10.92 2.38 -11.48
CA GLY A 259 11.33 3.67 -10.90
C GLY A 259 12.54 3.54 -9.98
N VAL A 260 12.55 2.51 -9.12
CA VAL A 260 13.65 2.20 -8.21
C VAL A 260 14.91 1.83 -9.00
N ASP A 261 14.82 0.93 -9.98
CA ASP A 261 15.94 0.49 -10.82
C ASP A 261 16.57 1.68 -11.56
N LYS A 262 15.73 2.54 -12.12
CA LYS A 262 16.21 3.77 -12.76
C LYS A 262 16.91 4.70 -11.78
N GLY A 263 16.41 4.81 -10.55
CA GLY A 263 17.00 5.60 -9.47
C GLY A 263 18.39 5.06 -9.09
N ILE A 264 18.53 3.75 -8.92
CA ILE A 264 19.80 3.06 -8.64
C ILE A 264 20.81 3.33 -9.75
N LEU A 265 20.42 3.10 -11.01
CA LEU A 265 21.32 3.33 -12.16
C LEU A 265 21.82 4.79 -12.24
N ILE A 266 20.93 5.76 -11.98
CA ILE A 266 21.32 7.18 -11.93
C ILE A 266 22.25 7.45 -10.76
N GLY A 267 21.99 6.85 -9.59
CA GLY A 267 22.81 6.98 -8.38
C GLY A 267 24.21 6.44 -8.59
N GLU A 268 24.35 5.23 -9.14
CA GLU A 268 25.63 4.59 -9.47
C GLU A 268 26.43 5.45 -10.46
N LYS A 269 25.81 5.90 -11.55
CA LYS A 269 26.48 6.76 -12.53
C LYS A 269 26.96 8.09 -11.93
N ARG A 270 26.18 8.69 -11.03
CA ARG A 270 26.58 9.91 -10.30
C ARG A 270 27.71 9.62 -9.31
N GLY A 271 27.61 8.51 -8.58
CA GLY A 271 28.63 8.05 -7.64
C GLY A 271 29.98 7.80 -8.32
N LEU A 272 29.98 7.08 -9.44
CA LEU A 272 31.17 6.81 -10.25
C LEU A 272 31.84 8.11 -10.72
N ARG A 273 31.07 9.03 -11.31
CA ARG A 273 31.59 10.33 -11.76
C ARG A 273 32.20 11.15 -10.61
N ARG A 274 31.53 11.18 -9.43
CA ARG A 274 32.07 11.88 -8.27
C ARG A 274 33.34 11.21 -7.76
N GLY A 275 33.37 9.88 -7.68
CA GLY A 275 34.54 9.12 -7.31
C GLY A 275 35.73 9.37 -8.23
N GLU A 276 35.52 9.35 -9.56
CA GLU A 276 36.57 9.68 -10.54
C GLU A 276 37.09 11.12 -10.37
N GLN A 277 36.21 12.09 -10.20
CA GLN A 277 36.61 13.48 -9.98
C GLN A 277 37.41 13.66 -8.69
N GLN A 278 36.95 13.04 -7.59
CA GLN A 278 37.68 13.07 -6.31
C GLN A 278 39.01 12.36 -6.40
N GLY A 279 39.07 11.18 -7.04
CA GLY A 279 40.31 10.43 -7.26
C GLY A 279 41.33 11.27 -8.05
N ARG A 280 40.94 11.84 -9.20
CA ARG A 280 41.82 12.72 -10.01
C ARG A 280 42.28 13.93 -9.22
N ARG A 281 41.39 14.53 -8.39
CA ARG A 281 41.77 15.67 -7.56
C ARG A 281 42.80 15.26 -6.47
N SER A 282 42.56 14.15 -5.81
CA SER A 282 43.49 13.61 -4.79
C SER A 282 44.85 13.28 -5.39
N GLU A 283 44.88 12.63 -6.56
CA GLU A 283 46.11 12.32 -7.28
C GLU A 283 46.90 13.59 -7.65
N LYS A 284 46.22 14.64 -8.16
CA LYS A 284 46.86 15.93 -8.44
C LYS A 284 47.47 16.58 -7.20
N ILE A 285 46.75 16.54 -6.08
CA ILE A 285 47.20 17.10 -4.79
C ILE A 285 48.41 16.31 -4.27
N GLU A 286 48.36 14.98 -4.33
CA GLU A 286 49.46 14.12 -3.89
C GLU A 286 50.71 14.30 -4.76
N THR A 287 50.53 14.36 -6.07
CA THR A 287 51.60 14.68 -7.03
C THR A 287 52.23 16.04 -6.73
N ALA A 288 51.42 17.06 -6.51
CA ALA A 288 51.91 18.41 -6.17
C ALA A 288 52.70 18.44 -4.86
N ARG A 289 52.24 17.71 -3.80
CA ARG A 289 52.95 17.56 -2.53
C ARG A 289 54.33 16.89 -2.72
N ASN A 290 54.34 15.81 -3.50
CA ASN A 290 55.58 15.09 -3.79
C ASN A 290 56.60 15.93 -4.57
N MET A 291 56.12 16.74 -5.52
CA MET A 291 56.98 17.69 -6.27
C MET A 291 57.46 18.82 -5.38
N LYS A 292 56.61 19.40 -4.55
CA LYS A 292 56.99 20.45 -3.56
C LYS A 292 58.06 19.95 -2.59
N ALA A 293 57.93 18.70 -2.10
CA ALA A 293 58.93 18.07 -1.23
C ALA A 293 60.29 17.82 -1.92
N ARG A 294 60.32 17.76 -3.24
CA ARG A 294 61.55 17.64 -4.06
C ARG A 294 62.07 18.98 -4.60
N ASN A 295 61.57 20.08 -4.04
CA ASN A 295 61.97 21.46 -4.39
C ASN A 295 61.69 21.87 -5.86
N PHE A 296 60.69 21.33 -6.51
CA PHE A 296 60.20 21.87 -7.79
C PHE A 296 59.55 23.27 -7.58
N ASP A 297 59.74 24.17 -8.54
CA ASP A 297 59.17 25.48 -8.47
C ASP A 297 57.61 25.43 -8.70
N ALA A 298 56.92 26.40 -8.23
CA ALA A 298 55.44 26.46 -8.25
C ALA A 298 54.85 26.46 -9.68
N GLU A 299 55.61 27.03 -10.65
CA GLU A 299 55.14 27.09 -12.04
C GLU A 299 55.18 25.70 -12.70
N THR A 300 56.25 24.95 -12.50
CA THR A 300 56.38 23.58 -12.93
C THR A 300 55.33 22.66 -12.29
N ILE A 301 55.06 22.85 -10.97
CA ILE A 301 53.98 22.10 -10.30
C ILE A 301 52.62 22.41 -10.89
N ARG A 302 52.35 23.69 -11.21
CA ARG A 302 51.08 24.10 -11.84
C ARG A 302 50.89 23.51 -13.24
N GLU A 303 51.94 23.53 -14.06
CA GLU A 303 51.90 22.95 -15.40
C GLU A 303 51.61 21.44 -15.41
N ILE A 304 52.21 20.69 -14.49
CA ILE A 304 52.05 19.24 -14.45
C ILE A 304 50.74 18.82 -13.80
N THR A 305 50.30 19.46 -12.73
CA THR A 305 49.12 19.05 -11.96
C THR A 305 47.83 19.78 -12.37
N GLY A 306 47.96 20.97 -12.99
CA GLY A 306 46.88 21.86 -13.30
C GLY A 306 46.15 22.43 -12.06
N LEU A 307 46.82 22.45 -10.90
CA LEU A 307 46.38 23.14 -9.67
C LEU A 307 46.64 24.64 -9.79
N THR A 308 45.82 25.47 -9.11
CA THR A 308 46.09 26.92 -9.04
C THR A 308 47.24 27.24 -8.12
N ALA A 309 47.82 28.43 -8.27
CA ALA A 309 48.91 28.89 -7.42
C ALA A 309 48.49 28.93 -5.91
N GLU A 310 47.25 29.36 -5.63
CA GLU A 310 46.70 29.36 -4.27
C GLU A 310 46.61 27.91 -3.71
N GLN A 311 46.13 26.95 -4.52
CA GLN A 311 46.06 25.56 -4.12
C GLN A 311 47.44 24.92 -3.85
N ILE A 312 48.46 25.31 -4.62
CA ILE A 312 49.84 24.83 -4.43
C ILE A 312 50.45 25.49 -3.16
N ALA A 313 50.12 26.76 -2.88
CA ALA A 313 50.61 27.43 -1.69
C ALA A 313 50.09 26.80 -0.39
N GLU A 314 48.83 26.35 -0.39
CA GLU A 314 48.15 25.67 0.75
C GLU A 314 48.66 24.24 1.01
N LEU A 315 49.40 23.60 0.11
CA LEU A 315 49.95 22.27 0.26
C LEU A 315 51.25 22.28 1.07
#